data_6322cdb8ea73f56374358a6794dfc7b2
#
_entry.id   6322cdb8ea73f56374358a6794dfc7b2
#
_cell.length_a   1.000
_cell.length_b   1.000
_cell.length_c   1.000
_cell.angle_alpha   90.00
_cell.angle_beta   90.00
_cell.angle_gamma   90.00
#
_symmetry.space_group_name_H-M   'P 1'
#
loop_
_entity.id
_entity.type
_entity.pdbx_description
1 polymer ?
#
loop_
_entity_poly.entity_id
_entity_poly.type
_entity_poly.pdbx_seq_one_letter_code
_entity_poly.pdbx_strand_id
1 'polypeptide(L)'
;MIGIVDYNAGNIKSVEHALESLGFPFTVSKRPSELAHCSRLIVPGVGEAAYAMHELSRTGFDSFLKDWSGAKKPILGICLGSQIIFDYSEEGDTACLGLVKGKIIKFSSLWQASHDEVPRLKVPHMGWNDLTYANGASPILDGVAEHSDFYFVHSYVMQSEDASVVKAYTNYGGIVPAVVESGSVAAFQFHPEKSGAPGLRLLANYCRGDVPC
;
A
#
# COMPACT_ATOMS: atom_id res chain seq x y z
N MET A 1 -7.20 10.02 15.65
CA MET A 1 -6.78 8.67 16.08
C MET A 1 -6.58 7.80 14.86
N ILE A 2 -5.41 7.18 14.69
CA ILE A 2 -5.09 6.24 13.60
C ILE A 2 -5.46 4.83 14.03
N GLY A 3 -6.16 4.08 13.18
CA GLY A 3 -6.42 2.65 13.40
C GLY A 3 -5.42 1.80 12.62
N ILE A 4 -4.75 0.85 13.25
CA ILE A 4 -3.92 -0.16 12.59
C ILE A 4 -4.68 -1.49 12.61
N VAL A 5 -4.93 -2.03 11.42
CA VAL A 5 -5.64 -3.30 11.24
C VAL A 5 -4.69 -4.46 11.51
N ASP A 6 -4.94 -5.23 12.57
CA ASP A 6 -4.22 -6.46 12.88
C ASP A 6 -5.06 -7.68 12.47
N TYR A 7 -4.83 -8.18 11.28
CA TYR A 7 -5.46 -9.39 10.75
C TYR A 7 -4.51 -10.60 10.72
N ASN A 8 -3.52 -10.63 11.60
CA ASN A 8 -2.49 -11.67 11.72
C ASN A 8 -1.50 -11.78 10.54
N ALA A 9 -1.47 -10.82 9.63
CA ALA A 9 -0.58 -10.82 8.46
C ALA A 9 0.07 -9.44 8.27
N GLY A 10 0.91 -8.99 9.19
CA GLY A 10 1.54 -7.69 9.06
C GLY A 10 2.75 -7.50 9.97
N ASN A 11 3.69 -6.66 9.54
CA ASN A 11 4.76 -6.15 10.39
C ASN A 11 4.26 -4.93 11.20
N ILE A 12 3.29 -5.18 12.08
CA ILE A 12 2.58 -4.14 12.84
C ILE A 12 3.54 -3.33 13.69
N LYS A 13 4.49 -4.00 14.38
CA LYS A 13 5.43 -3.35 15.29
C LYS A 13 6.28 -2.25 14.64
N SER A 14 6.70 -2.44 13.40
CA SER A 14 7.45 -1.41 12.69
C SER A 14 6.59 -0.18 12.39
N VAL A 15 5.31 -0.37 12.07
CA VAL A 15 4.36 0.74 11.85
C VAL A 15 4.04 1.45 13.16
N GLU A 16 3.83 0.70 14.26
CA GLU A 16 3.65 1.29 15.61
C GLU A 16 4.83 2.19 15.97
N HIS A 17 6.08 1.69 15.89
CA HIS A 17 7.28 2.47 16.20
C HIS A 17 7.41 3.71 15.32
N ALA A 18 7.05 3.63 14.03
CA ALA A 18 7.06 4.79 13.14
C ALA A 18 6.04 5.84 13.60
N LEU A 19 4.81 5.45 13.94
CA LEU A 19 3.78 6.37 14.43
C LEU A 19 4.14 6.96 15.80
N GLU A 20 4.72 6.18 16.71
CA GLU A 20 5.24 6.66 18.00
C GLU A 20 6.31 7.73 17.81
N SER A 21 7.29 7.48 16.92
CA SER A 21 8.36 8.43 16.62
C SER A 21 7.85 9.73 16.01
N LEU A 22 6.72 9.68 15.31
CA LEU A 22 6.05 10.84 14.72
C LEU A 22 5.07 11.53 15.66
N GLY A 23 4.80 10.95 16.83
CA GLY A 23 3.90 11.51 17.86
C GLY A 23 2.41 11.38 17.50
N PHE A 24 2.02 10.48 16.59
CA PHE A 24 0.62 10.27 16.27
C PHE A 24 -0.04 9.25 17.20
N PRO A 25 -1.20 9.58 17.81
CA PRO A 25 -1.97 8.61 18.58
C PRO A 25 -2.59 7.56 17.67
N PHE A 26 -2.43 6.29 18.04
CA PHE A 26 -2.98 5.16 17.27
C PHE A 26 -3.60 4.09 18.19
N THR A 27 -4.38 3.22 17.58
CA THR A 27 -4.94 2.00 18.19
C THR A 27 -4.71 0.83 17.25
N VAL A 28 -4.18 -0.28 17.76
CA VAL A 28 -4.07 -1.55 17.04
C VAL A 28 -5.18 -2.46 17.52
N SER A 29 -5.89 -3.11 16.60
CA SER A 29 -6.90 -4.08 17.00
C SER A 29 -7.08 -5.20 15.98
N LYS A 30 -7.42 -6.38 16.52
CA LYS A 30 -7.90 -7.55 15.76
C LYS A 30 -9.43 -7.57 15.60
N ARG A 31 -10.12 -6.56 16.10
CA ARG A 31 -11.58 -6.44 16.07
C ARG A 31 -12.01 -5.16 15.34
N PRO A 32 -12.77 -5.26 14.23
CA PRO A 32 -13.25 -4.10 13.48
C PRO A 32 -13.96 -3.04 14.34
N SER A 33 -14.79 -3.48 15.27
CA SER A 33 -15.57 -2.60 16.15
C SER A 33 -14.72 -1.65 17.00
N GLU A 34 -13.50 -2.06 17.36
CA GLU A 34 -12.57 -1.24 18.13
C GLU A 34 -11.88 -0.16 17.29
N LEU A 35 -11.89 -0.29 15.97
CA LEU A 35 -11.34 0.69 15.05
C LEU A 35 -12.40 1.64 14.48
N ALA A 36 -13.68 1.39 14.71
CA ALA A 36 -14.78 2.16 14.13
C ALA A 36 -14.75 3.65 14.48
N HIS A 37 -14.19 4.02 15.63
CA HIS A 37 -14.04 5.40 16.09
C HIS A 37 -12.82 6.14 15.53
N CYS A 38 -11.93 5.41 14.83
CA CYS A 38 -10.74 6.01 14.23
C CYS A 38 -11.10 6.94 13.06
N SER A 39 -10.23 7.91 12.76
CA SER A 39 -10.43 8.84 11.64
C SER A 39 -9.89 8.28 10.33
N ARG A 40 -8.92 7.38 10.39
CA ARG A 40 -8.26 6.75 9.24
C ARG A 40 -7.64 5.42 9.61
N LEU A 41 -7.43 4.54 8.64
CA LEU A 41 -6.89 3.20 8.86
C LEU A 41 -5.57 3.00 8.11
N ILE A 42 -4.67 2.25 8.72
CA ILE A 42 -3.50 1.66 8.07
C ILE A 42 -3.70 0.16 8.02
N VAL A 43 -3.53 -0.42 6.85
CA VAL A 43 -3.58 -1.86 6.58
C VAL A 43 -2.18 -2.32 6.18
N PRO A 44 -1.31 -2.65 7.15
CA PRO A 44 0.00 -3.22 6.84
C PRO A 44 -0.17 -4.65 6.38
N GLY A 45 0.76 -5.17 5.56
CA GLY A 45 0.72 -6.57 5.17
C GLY A 45 2.08 -7.10 4.79
N VAL A 46 2.33 -8.38 5.14
CA VAL A 46 3.45 -9.21 4.69
C VAL A 46 2.97 -10.63 4.46
N GLY A 47 3.64 -11.39 3.58
CA GLY A 47 3.26 -12.76 3.25
C GLY A 47 2.46 -12.85 1.94
N GLU A 48 1.47 -13.72 1.89
CA GLU A 48 0.71 -14.08 0.68
C GLU A 48 -0.69 -13.47 0.65
N ALA A 49 -1.16 -13.09 -0.55
CA ALA A 49 -2.48 -12.49 -0.74
C ALA A 49 -3.62 -13.42 -0.30
N ALA A 50 -3.56 -14.71 -0.63
CA ALA A 50 -4.59 -15.68 -0.26
C ALA A 50 -4.73 -15.82 1.27
N TYR A 51 -3.60 -15.91 1.98
CA TYR A 51 -3.62 -15.95 3.45
C TYR A 51 -4.18 -14.66 4.05
N ALA A 52 -3.74 -13.51 3.52
CA ALA A 52 -4.22 -12.20 3.99
C ALA A 52 -5.74 -12.06 3.81
N MET A 53 -6.28 -12.40 2.65
CA MET A 53 -7.72 -12.34 2.37
C MET A 53 -8.51 -13.32 3.23
N HIS A 54 -7.97 -14.53 3.47
CA HIS A 54 -8.58 -15.48 4.40
C HIS A 54 -8.69 -14.91 5.82
N GLU A 55 -7.62 -14.32 6.34
CA GLU A 55 -7.60 -13.74 7.69
C GLU A 55 -8.49 -12.49 7.79
N LEU A 56 -8.53 -11.64 6.77
CA LEU A 56 -9.46 -10.50 6.72
C LEU A 56 -10.92 -10.97 6.78
N SER A 57 -11.27 -11.99 6.01
CA SER A 57 -12.62 -12.56 6.02
C SER A 57 -12.95 -13.21 7.36
N ARG A 58 -12.02 -14.00 7.91
CA ARG A 58 -12.21 -14.68 9.21
C ARG A 58 -12.41 -13.70 10.37
N THR A 59 -11.78 -12.53 10.31
CA THR A 59 -11.86 -11.49 11.35
C THR A 59 -12.96 -10.46 11.11
N GLY A 60 -13.60 -10.48 9.92
CA GLY A 60 -14.63 -9.52 9.51
C GLY A 60 -14.07 -8.17 9.06
N PHE A 61 -12.74 -8.06 8.87
CA PHE A 61 -12.15 -6.84 8.35
C PHE A 61 -12.40 -6.62 6.86
N ASP A 62 -12.69 -7.68 6.10
CA ASP A 62 -13.02 -7.56 4.67
C ASP A 62 -14.27 -6.68 4.44
N SER A 63 -15.37 -7.00 5.13
CA SER A 63 -16.60 -6.20 5.08
C SER A 63 -16.40 -4.82 5.71
N PHE A 64 -15.73 -4.75 6.87
CA PHE A 64 -15.47 -3.50 7.55
C PHE A 64 -14.67 -2.50 6.68
N LEU A 65 -13.62 -2.95 5.97
CA LEU A 65 -12.83 -2.11 5.08
C LEU A 65 -13.62 -1.66 3.85
N LYS A 66 -14.49 -2.51 3.31
CA LYS A 66 -15.40 -2.14 2.22
C LYS A 66 -16.40 -1.06 2.65
N ASP A 67 -17.03 -1.23 3.81
CA ASP A 67 -17.95 -0.24 4.37
C ASP A 67 -17.23 1.07 4.69
N TRP A 68 -16.01 0.99 5.24
CA TRP A 68 -15.18 2.14 5.55
C TRP A 68 -14.82 2.95 4.30
N SER A 69 -14.39 2.28 3.23
CA SER A 69 -14.11 2.89 1.94
C SER A 69 -15.37 3.46 1.29
N GLY A 70 -16.49 2.74 1.37
CA GLY A 70 -17.79 3.21 0.90
C GLY A 70 -18.27 4.49 1.61
N ALA A 71 -17.90 4.66 2.88
CA ALA A 71 -18.10 5.89 3.64
C ALA A 71 -17.06 6.98 3.34
N LYS A 72 -16.18 6.79 2.35
CA LYS A 72 -15.09 7.69 1.95
C LYS A 72 -14.11 8.03 3.06
N LYS A 73 -13.93 7.14 4.01
CA LYS A 73 -12.95 7.30 5.08
C LYS A 73 -11.57 6.82 4.62
N PRO A 74 -10.48 7.52 5.02
CA PRO A 74 -9.15 7.20 4.54
C PRO A 74 -8.64 5.81 4.94
N ILE A 75 -8.05 5.10 3.96
CA ILE A 75 -7.33 3.83 4.12
C ILE A 75 -5.95 3.97 3.48
N LEU A 76 -4.91 3.52 4.17
CA LEU A 76 -3.56 3.33 3.62
C LEU A 76 -3.20 1.85 3.64
N GLY A 77 -2.99 1.25 2.48
CA GLY A 77 -2.36 -0.06 2.34
C GLY A 77 -0.84 0.04 2.27
N ILE A 78 -0.10 -0.81 2.99
CA ILE A 78 1.37 -0.86 2.96
C ILE A 78 1.83 -2.25 2.53
N CYS A 79 2.67 -2.32 1.50
CA CYS A 79 3.26 -3.53 0.90
C CYS A 79 2.16 -4.53 0.48
N LEU A 80 2.02 -5.70 1.11
CA LEU A 80 0.91 -6.61 0.82
C LEU A 80 -0.45 -5.93 1.05
N GLY A 81 -0.57 -5.07 2.08
CA GLY A 81 -1.78 -4.27 2.32
C GLY A 81 -2.13 -3.38 1.12
N SER A 82 -1.14 -2.85 0.39
CA SER A 82 -1.35 -2.07 -0.83
C SER A 82 -1.79 -2.93 -2.02
N GLN A 83 -1.52 -4.21 -1.99
CA GLN A 83 -1.90 -5.14 -3.06
C GLN A 83 -3.32 -5.69 -2.88
N ILE A 84 -3.66 -6.11 -1.67
CA ILE A 84 -4.99 -6.69 -1.38
C ILE A 84 -6.15 -5.70 -1.44
N ILE A 85 -5.89 -4.40 -1.55
CA ILE A 85 -6.95 -3.40 -1.80
C ILE A 85 -7.46 -3.39 -3.25
N PHE A 86 -6.75 -4.00 -4.20
CA PHE A 86 -7.18 -4.14 -5.59
C PHE A 86 -8.28 -5.20 -5.76
N ASP A 87 -8.74 -5.43 -7.00
CA ASP A 87 -9.80 -6.41 -7.27
C ASP A 87 -9.27 -7.85 -7.20
N TYR A 88 -8.04 -8.10 -7.65
CA TYR A 88 -7.50 -9.44 -7.88
C TYR A 88 -5.97 -9.48 -7.78
N SER A 89 -5.43 -10.61 -7.38
CA SER A 89 -4.00 -10.88 -7.39
C SER A 89 -3.67 -12.20 -8.12
N GLU A 90 -2.67 -12.16 -9.01
CA GLU A 90 -2.08 -13.37 -9.58
C GLU A 90 -1.37 -14.23 -8.53
N GLU A 91 -1.12 -13.69 -7.32
CA GLU A 91 -0.62 -14.45 -6.19
C GLU A 91 -1.72 -15.36 -5.63
N GLY A 92 -1.58 -16.66 -5.87
CA GLY A 92 -2.56 -17.65 -5.43
C GLY A 92 -3.93 -17.55 -6.10
N ASP A 93 -4.05 -16.89 -7.26
CA ASP A 93 -5.32 -16.71 -7.97
C ASP A 93 -6.41 -16.13 -7.03
N THR A 94 -6.09 -15.01 -6.40
CA THR A 94 -6.84 -14.50 -5.24
C THR A 94 -7.73 -13.32 -5.59
N ALA A 95 -9.04 -13.44 -5.33
CA ALA A 95 -9.95 -12.30 -5.28
C ALA A 95 -9.63 -11.45 -4.04
N CYS A 96 -9.46 -10.14 -4.23
CA CYS A 96 -9.07 -9.20 -3.17
C CYS A 96 -10.22 -8.27 -2.76
N LEU A 97 -9.93 -7.16 -2.08
CA LEU A 97 -10.97 -6.30 -1.49
C LEU A 97 -11.77 -5.50 -2.51
N GLY A 98 -11.19 -5.16 -3.68
CA GLY A 98 -11.87 -4.40 -4.73
C GLY A 98 -12.12 -2.93 -4.38
N LEU A 99 -11.27 -2.32 -3.57
CA LEU A 99 -11.36 -0.90 -3.21
C LEU A 99 -10.75 0.00 -4.29
N VAL A 100 -9.78 -0.51 -5.04
CA VAL A 100 -9.14 0.15 -6.18
C VAL A 100 -9.25 -0.76 -7.40
N LYS A 101 -9.69 -0.21 -8.54
CA LYS A 101 -9.83 -0.98 -9.79
C LYS A 101 -8.49 -1.36 -10.40
N GLY A 102 -8.34 -2.64 -10.69
CA GLY A 102 -7.12 -3.20 -11.25
C GLY A 102 -6.74 -4.52 -10.62
N LYS A 103 -5.52 -4.95 -10.88
CA LYS A 103 -5.01 -6.25 -10.43
C LYS A 103 -3.56 -6.18 -10.01
N ILE A 104 -3.13 -7.21 -9.34
CA ILE A 104 -1.75 -7.44 -8.95
C ILE A 104 -1.17 -8.52 -9.85
N ILE A 105 -0.09 -8.21 -10.54
CA ILE A 105 0.55 -9.09 -11.52
C ILE A 105 1.96 -9.50 -11.10
N LYS A 106 2.45 -10.62 -11.63
CA LYS A 106 3.85 -11.03 -11.46
C LYS A 106 4.79 -10.10 -12.22
N PHE A 107 6.02 -9.95 -11.72
CA PHE A 107 7.06 -9.26 -12.50
C PHE A 107 7.27 -9.85 -13.90
N SER A 108 7.18 -11.16 -14.05
CA SER A 108 7.26 -11.81 -15.36
C SER A 108 6.18 -11.32 -16.33
N SER A 109 4.95 -11.12 -15.84
CA SER A 109 3.84 -10.58 -16.64
C SER A 109 4.10 -9.12 -17.05
N LEU A 110 4.62 -8.29 -16.13
CA LEU A 110 5.03 -6.92 -16.42
C LEU A 110 6.12 -6.86 -17.49
N TRP A 111 7.18 -7.66 -17.33
CA TRP A 111 8.32 -7.63 -18.24
C TRP A 111 7.98 -8.15 -19.64
N GLN A 112 7.17 -9.21 -19.74
CA GLN A 112 6.69 -9.73 -21.04
C GLN A 112 5.84 -8.70 -21.79
N ALA A 113 5.10 -7.85 -21.08
CA ALA A 113 4.31 -6.80 -21.70
C ALA A 113 5.13 -5.58 -22.13
N SER A 114 6.32 -5.36 -21.53
CA SER A 114 7.11 -4.14 -21.67
C SER A 114 8.35 -4.30 -22.54
N HIS A 115 8.82 -5.52 -22.80
CA HIS A 115 10.09 -5.80 -23.46
C HIS A 115 10.02 -7.01 -24.39
N ASP A 116 10.78 -6.97 -25.50
CA ASP A 116 10.98 -8.13 -26.37
C ASP A 116 11.82 -9.23 -25.67
N GLU A 117 12.72 -8.82 -24.76
CA GLU A 117 13.48 -9.72 -23.90
C GLU A 117 13.20 -9.44 -22.42
N VAL A 118 12.92 -10.50 -21.65
CA VAL A 118 12.68 -10.38 -20.20
C VAL A 118 13.96 -9.96 -19.47
N PRO A 119 13.96 -8.88 -18.70
CA PRO A 119 15.14 -8.44 -17.94
C PRO A 119 15.65 -9.54 -16.99
N ARG A 120 16.98 -9.70 -16.89
CA ARG A 120 17.60 -10.64 -15.93
C ARG A 120 17.70 -10.04 -14.53
N LEU A 121 16.57 -9.59 -14.01
CA LEU A 121 16.46 -9.04 -12.66
C LEU A 121 15.97 -10.11 -11.69
N LYS A 122 16.38 -9.97 -10.42
CA LYS A 122 15.94 -10.89 -9.35
C LYS A 122 14.50 -10.60 -8.93
N VAL A 123 13.77 -11.63 -8.59
CA VAL A 123 12.49 -11.54 -7.87
C VAL A 123 12.68 -12.23 -6.53
N PRO A 124 12.33 -11.59 -5.40
CA PRO A 124 11.63 -10.29 -5.29
C PRO A 124 12.50 -9.08 -5.67
N HIS A 125 11.86 -7.97 -6.06
CA HIS A 125 12.45 -6.63 -6.00
C HIS A 125 12.71 -6.31 -4.54
N MET A 126 13.97 -6.38 -4.12
CA MET A 126 14.39 -6.21 -2.74
C MET A 126 15.55 -5.23 -2.66
N GLY A 127 15.37 -4.18 -1.90
CA GLY A 127 16.38 -3.15 -1.68
C GLY A 127 15.83 -1.74 -1.76
N TRP A 128 16.75 -0.78 -1.87
CA TRP A 128 16.44 0.63 -2.00
C TRP A 128 16.28 0.99 -3.47
N ASN A 129 15.26 1.78 -3.78
CA ASN A 129 15.02 2.30 -5.11
C ASN A 129 14.30 3.65 -4.99
N ASP A 130 14.50 4.52 -5.98
CA ASP A 130 13.97 5.88 -5.96
C ASP A 130 12.55 5.96 -6.54
N LEU A 131 11.87 7.07 -6.25
CA LEU A 131 10.55 7.36 -6.80
C LEU A 131 10.60 8.47 -7.84
N THR A 132 9.98 8.24 -8.99
CA THR A 132 9.62 9.26 -9.98
C THR A 132 8.14 9.62 -9.80
N TYR A 133 7.82 10.91 -9.75
CA TYR A 133 6.46 11.39 -9.57
C TYR A 133 5.67 11.36 -10.88
N ALA A 134 4.35 11.15 -10.77
CA ALA A 134 3.44 11.03 -11.90
C ALA A 134 2.06 11.64 -11.58
N ASN A 135 1.35 12.01 -12.65
CA ASN A 135 -0.07 12.37 -12.62
C ASN A 135 -0.46 13.48 -11.62
N GLY A 136 0.35 14.55 -11.59
CA GLY A 136 0.02 15.77 -10.86
C GLY A 136 0.42 15.77 -9.39
N ALA A 137 0.09 16.85 -8.71
CA ALA A 137 0.40 17.02 -7.29
C ALA A 137 -0.38 16.01 -6.43
N SER A 138 0.31 15.46 -5.45
CA SER A 138 -0.28 14.60 -4.42
C SER A 138 0.16 15.12 -3.06
N PRO A 139 -0.75 15.56 -2.19
CA PRO A 139 -0.41 16.02 -0.86
C PRO A 139 0.33 14.97 -0.02
N ILE A 140 0.12 13.68 -0.32
CA ILE A 140 0.84 12.61 0.38
C ILE A 140 2.34 12.63 0.11
N LEU A 141 2.78 13.18 -1.05
CA LEU A 141 4.18 13.32 -1.45
C LEU A 141 4.82 14.64 -0.98
N ASP A 142 4.07 15.54 -0.35
CA ASP A 142 4.53 16.86 0.03
C ASP A 142 5.75 16.82 0.97
N GLY A 143 6.78 17.59 0.58
CA GLY A 143 8.02 17.69 1.34
C GLY A 143 8.95 16.48 1.23
N VAL A 144 8.69 15.59 0.27
CA VAL A 144 9.61 14.53 -0.16
C VAL A 144 10.18 14.93 -1.52
N ALA A 145 11.49 14.87 -1.67
CA ALA A 145 12.12 15.16 -2.97
C ALA A 145 11.91 13.99 -3.93
N GLU A 146 11.64 14.29 -5.20
CA GLU A 146 11.68 13.29 -6.25
C GLU A 146 13.06 12.62 -6.28
N HIS A 147 13.12 11.36 -6.63
CA HIS A 147 14.32 10.50 -6.53
C HIS A 147 14.85 10.26 -5.11
N SER A 148 14.01 10.47 -4.08
CA SER A 148 14.31 9.91 -2.75
C SER A 148 14.17 8.39 -2.77
N ASP A 149 15.05 7.72 -2.02
CA ASP A 149 15.09 6.27 -1.92
C ASP A 149 14.09 5.71 -0.90
N PHE A 150 13.45 4.60 -1.27
CA PHE A 150 12.53 3.83 -0.42
C PHE A 150 12.90 2.35 -0.42
N TYR A 151 12.55 1.65 0.66
CA TYR A 151 12.83 0.23 0.81
C TYR A 151 11.69 -0.63 0.28
N PHE A 152 11.99 -1.42 -0.74
CA PHE A 152 11.08 -2.36 -1.39
C PHE A 152 11.41 -3.80 -1.01
N VAL A 153 10.40 -4.65 -0.90
CA VAL A 153 10.52 -6.11 -0.86
C VAL A 153 9.20 -6.73 -1.34
N HIS A 154 9.10 -6.99 -2.64
CA HIS A 154 7.86 -7.54 -3.23
C HIS A 154 8.14 -8.34 -4.51
N SER A 155 7.26 -9.31 -4.79
CA SER A 155 7.32 -10.19 -5.97
C SER A 155 6.23 -9.90 -7.00
N TYR A 156 5.27 -9.05 -6.65
CA TYR A 156 4.12 -8.70 -7.47
C TYR A 156 3.99 -7.19 -7.60
N VAL A 157 3.32 -6.74 -8.66
CA VAL A 157 3.24 -5.33 -9.07
C VAL A 157 1.79 -4.90 -9.17
N MET A 158 1.47 -3.73 -8.64
CA MET A 158 0.17 -3.08 -8.81
C MET A 158 -0.04 -2.68 -10.26
N GLN A 159 -1.18 -3.02 -10.85
CA GLN A 159 -1.61 -2.60 -12.17
C GLN A 159 -3.02 -2.04 -12.09
N SER A 160 -3.13 -0.71 -11.98
CA SER A 160 -4.41 -0.02 -11.96
C SER A 160 -5.02 0.04 -13.36
N GLU A 161 -6.36 -0.05 -13.47
CA GLU A 161 -7.08 0.21 -14.72
C GLU A 161 -7.04 1.70 -15.11
N ASP A 162 -7.01 2.60 -14.12
CA ASP A 162 -6.85 4.03 -14.32
C ASP A 162 -5.41 4.45 -13.95
N ALA A 163 -4.63 4.80 -14.97
CA ALA A 163 -3.25 5.25 -14.78
C ALA A 163 -3.17 6.57 -13.99
N SER A 164 -4.21 7.39 -13.96
CA SER A 164 -4.20 8.70 -13.28
C SER A 164 -4.11 8.60 -11.75
N VAL A 165 -4.48 7.43 -11.18
CA VAL A 165 -4.37 7.18 -9.73
C VAL A 165 -2.95 6.87 -9.27
N VAL A 166 -2.01 6.57 -10.20
CA VAL A 166 -0.59 6.36 -9.88
C VAL A 166 0.06 7.71 -9.65
N LYS A 167 0.54 7.97 -8.42
CA LYS A 167 1.17 9.25 -8.04
C LYS A 167 2.69 9.19 -8.05
N ALA A 168 3.26 8.00 -7.84
CA ALA A 168 4.69 7.76 -8.03
C ALA A 168 4.93 6.32 -8.46
N TYR A 169 6.01 6.13 -9.18
CA TYR A 169 6.50 4.82 -9.61
C TYR A 169 8.02 4.72 -9.42
N THR A 170 8.51 3.51 -9.44
CA THR A 170 9.95 3.20 -9.53
C THR A 170 10.23 2.39 -10.80
N ASN A 171 11.49 2.32 -11.22
CA ASN A 171 11.89 1.48 -12.35
C ASN A 171 12.57 0.21 -11.86
N TYR A 172 12.00 -0.95 -12.22
CA TYR A 172 12.62 -2.26 -11.98
C TYR A 172 12.38 -3.18 -13.18
N GLY A 173 13.13 -2.94 -14.25
CA GLY A 173 12.91 -3.62 -15.54
C GLY A 173 11.57 -3.27 -16.18
N GLY A 174 11.00 -2.14 -15.82
CA GLY A 174 9.71 -1.61 -16.25
C GLY A 174 9.16 -0.65 -15.21
N ILE A 175 8.05 0.02 -15.53
CA ILE A 175 7.37 0.94 -14.62
C ILE A 175 6.63 0.14 -13.55
N VAL A 176 7.02 0.33 -12.30
CA VAL A 176 6.42 -0.30 -11.12
C VAL A 176 5.69 0.76 -10.29
N PRO A 177 4.35 0.84 -10.31
CA PRO A 177 3.62 1.74 -9.45
C PRO A 177 4.00 1.55 -7.98
N ALA A 178 4.32 2.65 -7.31
CA ALA A 178 4.82 2.64 -5.95
C ALA A 178 3.91 3.41 -4.98
N VAL A 179 3.26 4.48 -5.46
CA VAL A 179 2.23 5.24 -4.74
C VAL A 179 0.99 5.33 -5.60
N VAL A 180 -0.13 4.87 -5.08
CA VAL A 180 -1.45 4.95 -5.73
C VAL A 180 -2.41 5.67 -4.80
N GLU A 181 -3.23 6.58 -5.36
CA GLU A 181 -4.33 7.26 -4.66
C GLU A 181 -5.60 7.17 -5.50
N SER A 182 -6.64 6.57 -4.94
CA SER A 182 -7.96 6.43 -5.56
C SER A 182 -9.05 6.81 -4.56
N GLY A 183 -9.62 7.99 -4.71
CA GLY A 183 -10.55 8.56 -3.73
C GLY A 183 -9.90 8.64 -2.35
N SER A 184 -10.51 8.02 -1.36
CA SER A 184 -9.99 7.98 0.03
C SER A 184 -8.99 6.85 0.30
N VAL A 185 -8.60 6.07 -0.72
CA VAL A 185 -7.69 4.93 -0.57
C VAL A 185 -6.31 5.28 -1.13
N ALA A 186 -5.29 5.14 -0.30
CA ALA A 186 -3.89 5.25 -0.67
C ALA A 186 -3.17 3.91 -0.55
N ALA A 187 -2.13 3.69 -1.36
CA ALA A 187 -1.34 2.47 -1.38
C ALA A 187 0.15 2.78 -1.53
N PHE A 188 0.98 2.19 -0.68
CA PHE A 188 2.43 2.21 -0.79
C PHE A 188 2.96 0.80 -1.01
N GLN A 189 3.64 0.57 -2.15
CA GLN A 189 4.27 -0.72 -2.42
C GLN A 189 5.50 -0.95 -1.56
N PHE A 190 6.23 0.09 -1.24
CA PHE A 190 7.39 0.07 -0.34
C PHE A 190 6.95 0.07 1.14
N HIS A 191 7.93 -0.08 2.02
CA HIS A 191 7.76 0.02 3.46
C HIS A 191 8.15 1.43 3.95
N PRO A 192 7.21 2.37 4.13
CA PRO A 192 7.55 3.72 4.59
C PRO A 192 8.19 3.72 5.98
N GLU A 193 7.79 2.77 6.85
CA GLU A 193 8.33 2.59 8.20
C GLU A 193 9.79 2.08 8.22
N LYS A 194 10.32 1.67 7.05
CA LYS A 194 11.71 1.23 6.85
C LYS A 194 12.50 2.13 5.90
N SER A 195 11.88 3.20 5.42
CA SER A 195 12.43 4.06 4.37
C SER A 195 13.02 5.37 4.93
N GLY A 196 13.41 5.39 6.20
CA GLY A 196 14.07 6.54 6.82
C GLY A 196 13.21 7.82 6.81
N ALA A 197 13.86 8.98 6.70
CA ALA A 197 13.16 10.27 6.77
C ALA A 197 12.10 10.48 5.68
N PRO A 198 12.34 10.16 4.37
CA PRO A 198 11.30 10.29 3.35
C PRO A 198 10.09 9.39 3.62
N GLY A 199 10.30 8.15 4.05
CA GLY A 199 9.20 7.23 4.39
C GLY A 199 8.37 7.73 5.57
N LEU A 200 9.02 8.20 6.64
CA LEU A 200 8.34 8.80 7.78
C LEU A 200 7.59 10.07 7.41
N ARG A 201 8.10 10.85 6.45
CA ARG A 201 7.40 12.03 5.93
C ARG A 201 6.09 11.66 5.24
N LEU A 202 6.08 10.62 4.38
CA LEU A 202 4.87 10.14 3.73
C LEU A 202 3.84 9.62 4.74
N LEU A 203 4.28 8.85 5.75
CA LEU A 203 3.39 8.43 6.84
C LEU A 203 2.80 9.63 7.59
N ALA A 204 3.61 10.64 7.88
CA ALA A 204 3.15 11.85 8.56
C ALA A 204 2.11 12.61 7.72
N ASN A 205 2.33 12.75 6.41
CA ASN A 205 1.37 13.40 5.51
C ASN A 205 0.04 12.64 5.50
N TYR A 206 0.07 11.32 5.34
CA TYR A 206 -1.13 10.50 5.45
C TYR A 206 -1.84 10.70 6.80
N CYS A 207 -1.11 10.68 7.91
CA CYS A 207 -1.67 10.78 9.26
C CYS A 207 -2.27 12.15 9.58
N ARG A 208 -1.75 13.25 8.99
CA ARG A 208 -2.29 14.61 9.18
C ARG A 208 -3.60 14.85 8.43
N GLY A 209 -3.88 14.11 7.39
CA GLY A 209 -5.08 14.29 6.60
C GLY A 209 -4.86 14.96 5.25
N ASP A 210 -3.64 14.97 4.78
CA ASP A 210 -3.25 15.58 3.51
C ASP A 210 -3.62 14.70 2.28
N VAL A 211 -4.52 13.72 2.49
CA VAL A 211 -5.10 12.91 1.42
C VAL A 211 -6.45 13.51 1.05
N PRO A 212 -6.72 13.81 -0.22
CA PRO A 212 -8.03 14.30 -0.66
C PRO A 212 -9.16 13.34 -0.28
N CYS A 213 -10.23 13.86 0.25
CA CYS A 213 -11.48 13.10 0.46
C CYS A 213 -12.22 12.90 -0.85
#